data_ed1adf4a4c5b5c00723f30fb5cd32a1d
#
_entry.id   ed1adf4a4c5b5c00723f30fb5cd32a1d
#
_cell.length_a   1.000
_cell.length_b   1.000
_cell.length_c   1.000
_cell.angle_alpha   90.00
_cell.angle_beta   90.00
_cell.angle_gamma   90.00
#
_symmetry.space_group_name_H-M   'P 1'
#
loop_
_entity.id
_entity.type
_entity.pdbx_description
1 polymer ?
#
loop_
_entity_poly.entity_id
_entity_poly.type
_entity_poly.pdbx_seq_one_letter_code
_entity_poly.pdbx_strand_id
1 'polypeptide(L)'
;MNSHSRKITDHVYWCGVLDAALRTFDVIMNTEWGTTYNAYFIDADKPALIDTSKSYLSELYLSRVRELVDLDKVQYIVCNHFEPDHSGTLEQLLKLAPNAVPVMSKVGERFFRGLVDYDGETLIIEEDGQKLDLGNLELEFYKTPFLHWPDTMCTWLPADKALFTCDIFGCHYADDRLLSDRVGDFHQAYKYYFDVILRPFKKHLRQAMELVGHLPLEHIMVGHGPLIHGKQEVEHYWGLYEEWSQPLKPEGDKPLCFVFSASSYGMTHRLGKAAAAGAREAGMQTHFFDVNDLEPGRLIDEAEMADLILVGSDTIAGDALAPVWNALALFALVPQKRSKTAGAFGSYGWSGEAAPAIQQRLEQFKFKTPEEPLRVVLRPTEDDLAAAHAWGVRLAENALG
;
A
#
# COMPACT_ATOMS: atom_id res chain seq x y z
N MET A 1 -6.16 -23.81 17.38
CA MET A 1 -6.60 -22.47 16.91
C MET A 1 -7.83 -22.10 17.71
N ASN A 2 -7.83 -20.92 18.33
CA ASN A 2 -9.00 -20.46 19.08
C ASN A 2 -10.18 -20.25 18.12
N SER A 3 -11.26 -20.95 18.39
CA SER A 3 -12.47 -20.95 17.55
C SER A 3 -13.49 -19.88 17.95
N HIS A 4 -13.21 -19.04 18.93
CA HIS A 4 -14.18 -18.16 19.57
C HIS A 4 -13.89 -16.69 19.39
N SER A 5 -14.96 -15.88 19.45
CA SER A 5 -14.89 -14.42 19.58
C SER A 5 -14.18 -14.01 20.88
N ARG A 6 -13.62 -12.79 20.93
CA ARG A 6 -12.87 -12.31 22.11
C ARG A 6 -13.22 -10.89 22.47
N LYS A 7 -13.50 -10.66 23.74
CA LYS A 7 -13.63 -9.30 24.29
C LYS A 7 -12.26 -8.62 24.29
N ILE A 8 -12.19 -7.42 23.70
CA ILE A 8 -10.98 -6.60 23.59
C ILE A 8 -11.00 -5.41 24.56
N THR A 9 -12.12 -4.67 24.55
CA THR A 9 -12.35 -3.53 25.46
C THR A 9 -13.71 -3.69 26.14
N ASP A 10 -14.24 -2.66 26.78
CA ASP A 10 -15.52 -2.77 27.48
C ASP A 10 -16.69 -3.10 26.55
N HIS A 11 -16.70 -2.51 25.34
CA HIS A 11 -17.79 -2.68 24.36
C HIS A 11 -17.36 -3.34 23.06
N VAL A 12 -16.04 -3.57 22.84
CA VAL A 12 -15.53 -4.13 21.58
C VAL A 12 -15.18 -5.60 21.74
N TYR A 13 -15.69 -6.42 20.83
CA TYR A 13 -15.35 -7.83 20.68
C TYR A 13 -14.75 -8.06 19.29
N TRP A 14 -13.63 -8.79 19.25
CA TRP A 14 -13.07 -9.28 18.00
C TRP A 14 -13.84 -10.55 17.56
N CYS A 15 -14.35 -10.53 16.34
CA CYS A 15 -15.03 -11.65 15.69
C CYS A 15 -14.42 -12.02 14.33
N GLY A 16 -13.24 -11.48 14.03
CA GLY A 16 -12.48 -11.75 12.80
C GLY A 16 -11.95 -13.16 12.68
N VAL A 17 -11.14 -13.44 11.68
CA VAL A 17 -10.63 -14.77 11.36
C VAL A 17 -9.11 -14.76 11.19
N LEU A 18 -8.42 -15.79 11.65
CA LEU A 18 -7.00 -16.03 11.39
C LEU A 18 -6.83 -16.97 10.20
N ASP A 19 -5.98 -16.58 9.27
CA ASP A 19 -5.50 -17.42 8.17
C ASP A 19 -3.98 -17.62 8.30
N ALA A 20 -3.58 -18.43 9.27
CA ALA A 20 -2.18 -18.72 9.56
C ALA A 20 -1.48 -19.54 8.46
N ALA A 21 -2.24 -20.15 7.56
CA ALA A 21 -1.70 -20.97 6.46
C ALA A 21 -1.45 -20.16 5.17
N LEU A 22 -1.95 -18.95 5.08
CA LEU A 22 -1.76 -18.09 3.90
C LEU A 22 -0.26 -17.80 3.70
N ARG A 23 0.24 -17.93 2.47
CA ARG A 23 1.65 -17.66 2.12
C ARG A 23 1.80 -16.60 1.05
N THR A 24 0.72 -16.29 0.36
CA THR A 24 0.70 -15.20 -0.63
C THR A 24 -0.64 -14.48 -0.54
N PHE A 25 -0.61 -13.19 -0.27
CA PHE A 25 -1.77 -12.32 -0.29
C PHE A 25 -1.84 -11.60 -1.64
N ASP A 26 -3.02 -11.47 -2.20
CA ASP A 26 -3.29 -10.81 -3.49
C ASP A 26 -2.35 -11.21 -4.63
N VAL A 27 -1.92 -12.48 -4.61
CA VAL A 27 -1.04 -13.10 -5.62
C VAL A 27 0.40 -12.57 -5.61
N ILE A 28 0.69 -11.43 -5.00
CA ILE A 28 1.98 -10.74 -5.11
C ILE A 28 2.70 -10.52 -3.78
N MET A 29 1.99 -10.50 -2.64
CA MET A 29 2.58 -10.21 -1.34
C MET A 29 2.91 -11.50 -0.58
N ASN A 30 4.16 -11.63 -0.16
CA ASN A 30 4.56 -12.75 0.69
C ASN A 30 4.00 -12.59 2.11
N THR A 31 3.35 -13.63 2.64
CA THR A 31 2.78 -13.65 3.99
C THR A 31 3.41 -14.77 4.80
N GLU A 32 4.68 -14.62 5.12
CA GLU A 32 5.46 -15.65 5.85
C GLU A 32 4.78 -16.11 7.15
N TRP A 33 4.14 -15.17 7.85
CA TRP A 33 3.45 -15.42 9.12
C TRP A 33 1.92 -15.56 9.00
N GLY A 34 1.40 -15.76 7.78
CA GLY A 34 -0.04 -15.76 7.54
C GLY A 34 -0.66 -14.36 7.67
N THR A 35 -1.98 -14.30 7.82
CA THR A 35 -2.73 -13.05 8.01
C THR A 35 -3.90 -13.24 8.96
N THR A 36 -4.57 -12.15 9.30
CA THR A 36 -5.90 -12.12 9.90
C THR A 36 -6.83 -11.30 9.02
N TYR A 37 -8.12 -11.56 9.10
CA TYR A 37 -9.19 -10.69 8.61
C TYR A 37 -9.94 -10.24 9.85
N ASN A 38 -9.54 -9.09 10.39
CA ASN A 38 -10.10 -8.59 11.63
C ASN A 38 -11.44 -7.93 11.36
N ALA A 39 -12.42 -8.30 12.15
CA ALA A 39 -13.75 -7.74 12.18
C ALA A 39 -14.20 -7.62 13.64
N TYR A 40 -15.09 -6.69 13.91
CA TYR A 40 -15.44 -6.34 15.28
C TYR A 40 -16.93 -6.25 15.48
N PHE A 41 -17.35 -6.59 16.69
CA PHE A 41 -18.69 -6.40 17.18
C PHE A 41 -18.67 -5.33 18.28
N ILE A 42 -19.59 -4.36 18.18
CA ILE A 42 -19.82 -3.33 19.19
C ILE A 42 -21.09 -3.68 19.96
N ASP A 43 -20.91 -3.97 21.24
CA ASP A 43 -21.99 -4.28 22.17
C ASP A 43 -22.66 -2.99 22.67
N ALA A 44 -23.76 -2.64 22.03
CA ALA A 44 -24.52 -1.42 22.26
C ALA A 44 -26.03 -1.69 22.22
N ASP A 45 -26.86 -0.70 22.60
CA ASP A 45 -28.32 -0.81 22.51
C ASP A 45 -28.80 -1.03 21.07
N LYS A 46 -28.06 -0.47 20.10
CA LYS A 46 -28.17 -0.74 18.67
C LYS A 46 -26.87 -1.43 18.21
N PRO A 47 -26.77 -2.77 18.28
CA PRO A 47 -25.54 -3.49 18.02
C PRO A 47 -25.00 -3.23 16.60
N ALA A 48 -23.67 -3.06 16.49
CA ALA A 48 -23.01 -2.81 15.22
C ALA A 48 -21.88 -3.80 14.96
N LEU A 49 -21.65 -4.13 13.69
CA LEU A 49 -20.47 -4.84 13.22
C LEU A 49 -19.57 -3.86 12.45
N ILE A 50 -18.27 -4.04 12.54
CA ILE A 50 -17.28 -3.27 11.77
C ILE A 50 -16.46 -4.23 10.94
N ASP A 51 -16.51 -4.04 9.62
CA ASP A 51 -15.91 -4.87 8.58
C ASP A 51 -16.36 -6.34 8.64
N THR A 52 -15.95 -7.14 7.67
CA THR A 52 -16.26 -8.56 7.59
C THR A 52 -14.99 -9.37 7.28
N SER A 53 -15.11 -10.53 6.68
CA SER A 53 -13.99 -11.37 6.28
C SER A 53 -14.04 -11.73 4.81
N LYS A 54 -12.94 -12.29 4.33
CA LYS A 54 -12.83 -12.87 2.98
C LYS A 54 -13.86 -14.02 2.81
N SER A 55 -14.45 -14.12 1.64
CA SER A 55 -15.60 -15.00 1.37
C SER A 55 -15.39 -16.48 1.70
N TYR A 56 -14.19 -17.03 1.48
CA TYR A 56 -13.92 -18.45 1.79
C TYR A 56 -13.86 -18.76 3.30
N LEU A 57 -13.84 -17.72 4.16
CA LEU A 57 -13.88 -17.84 5.63
C LEU A 57 -15.23 -17.40 6.23
N SER A 58 -16.24 -17.15 5.40
CA SER A 58 -17.55 -16.63 5.81
C SER A 58 -18.19 -17.42 6.92
N GLU A 59 -18.20 -18.76 6.82
CA GLU A 59 -18.85 -19.62 7.82
C GLU A 59 -18.19 -19.50 9.20
N LEU A 60 -16.85 -19.39 9.22
CA LEU A 60 -16.12 -19.21 10.48
C LEU A 60 -16.38 -17.83 11.09
N TYR A 61 -16.36 -16.78 10.27
CA TYR A 61 -16.71 -15.43 10.69
C TYR A 61 -18.14 -15.37 11.24
N LEU A 62 -19.14 -15.86 10.49
CA LEU A 62 -20.54 -15.85 10.90
C LEU A 62 -20.79 -16.68 12.17
N SER A 63 -20.05 -17.78 12.36
CA SER A 63 -20.14 -18.56 13.59
C SER A 63 -19.72 -17.73 14.81
N ARG A 64 -18.67 -16.91 14.68
CA ARG A 64 -18.19 -16.03 15.76
C ARG A 64 -19.12 -14.85 16.05
N VAL A 65 -19.73 -14.27 15.00
CA VAL A 65 -20.73 -13.23 15.19
C VAL A 65 -21.93 -13.79 15.96
N ARG A 66 -22.40 -14.99 15.62
CA ARG A 66 -23.52 -15.67 16.32
C ARG A 66 -23.22 -16.02 17.77
N GLU A 67 -21.98 -16.10 18.18
CA GLU A 67 -21.60 -16.26 19.61
C GLU A 67 -21.91 -14.97 20.42
N LEU A 68 -21.93 -13.81 19.75
CA LEU A 68 -22.00 -12.49 20.37
C LEU A 68 -23.42 -11.89 20.30
N VAL A 69 -24.10 -12.12 19.17
CA VAL A 69 -25.37 -11.47 18.89
C VAL A 69 -26.27 -12.33 17.98
N ASP A 70 -27.58 -12.30 18.19
CA ASP A 70 -28.55 -12.79 17.23
C ASP A 70 -28.53 -11.87 16.01
N LEU A 71 -28.35 -12.41 14.79
CA LEU A 71 -28.15 -11.60 13.59
C LEU A 71 -29.29 -10.65 13.24
N ASP A 72 -30.53 -10.99 13.65
CA ASP A 72 -31.71 -10.12 13.48
C ASP A 72 -31.70 -8.89 14.40
N LYS A 73 -30.84 -8.85 15.43
CA LYS A 73 -30.65 -7.72 16.32
C LYS A 73 -29.57 -6.74 15.84
N VAL A 74 -28.72 -7.15 14.89
CA VAL A 74 -27.70 -6.25 14.33
C VAL A 74 -28.38 -5.08 13.62
N GLN A 75 -28.03 -3.86 14.02
CA GLN A 75 -28.64 -2.64 13.47
C GLN A 75 -27.77 -1.97 12.41
N TYR A 76 -26.44 -2.09 12.52
CA TYR A 76 -25.51 -1.47 11.59
C TYR A 76 -24.37 -2.42 11.22
N ILE A 77 -23.94 -2.34 9.96
CA ILE A 77 -22.72 -2.97 9.48
C ILE A 77 -21.87 -1.87 8.87
N VAL A 78 -20.85 -1.43 9.60
CA VAL A 78 -19.91 -0.42 9.14
C VAL A 78 -18.87 -1.07 8.24
N CYS A 79 -18.70 -0.54 7.04
CA CYS A 79 -17.71 -0.98 6.07
C CYS A 79 -16.67 0.13 5.89
N ASN A 80 -15.53 0.00 6.58
CA ASN A 80 -14.45 0.96 6.47
C ASN A 80 -13.76 0.88 5.11
N HIS A 81 -13.77 -0.30 4.46
CA HIS A 81 -13.15 -0.57 3.19
C HIS A 81 -13.87 -1.69 2.42
N PHE A 82 -13.93 -1.58 1.09
CA PHE A 82 -14.65 -2.53 0.23
C PHE A 82 -13.76 -3.52 -0.52
N GLU A 83 -12.47 -3.62 -0.21
CA GLU A 83 -11.68 -4.72 -0.74
C GLU A 83 -12.29 -6.06 -0.31
N PRO A 84 -12.33 -7.08 -1.21
CA PRO A 84 -13.08 -8.32 -0.95
C PRO A 84 -12.63 -9.13 0.27
N ASP A 85 -11.49 -8.83 0.83
CA ASP A 85 -11.01 -9.48 2.06
C ASP A 85 -11.61 -8.87 3.34
N HIS A 86 -12.15 -7.63 3.28
CA HIS A 86 -12.92 -6.98 4.33
C HIS A 86 -14.43 -7.02 4.08
N SER A 87 -14.83 -7.18 2.82
CA SER A 87 -16.25 -7.11 2.40
C SER A 87 -16.80 -8.44 1.85
N GLY A 88 -15.98 -9.48 1.75
CA GLY A 88 -16.34 -10.72 1.05
C GLY A 88 -17.49 -11.51 1.70
N THR A 89 -17.78 -11.29 2.97
CA THR A 89 -18.93 -11.91 3.67
C THR A 89 -20.16 -10.99 3.74
N LEU A 90 -20.04 -9.74 3.32
CA LEU A 90 -21.06 -8.70 3.54
C LEU A 90 -22.41 -9.06 2.93
N GLU A 91 -22.46 -9.55 1.69
CA GLU A 91 -23.73 -9.92 1.04
C GLU A 91 -24.43 -11.07 1.77
N GLN A 92 -23.67 -12.08 2.21
CA GLN A 92 -24.23 -13.19 2.98
C GLN A 92 -24.70 -12.71 4.36
N LEU A 93 -23.96 -11.83 5.01
CA LEU A 93 -24.32 -11.26 6.30
C LEU A 93 -25.61 -10.43 6.21
N LEU A 94 -25.77 -9.58 5.20
CA LEU A 94 -26.99 -8.77 5.00
C LEU A 94 -28.23 -9.63 4.76
N LYS A 95 -28.10 -10.76 4.07
CA LYS A 95 -29.21 -11.72 3.92
C LYS A 95 -29.61 -12.38 5.25
N LEU A 96 -28.69 -12.49 6.19
CA LEU A 96 -28.91 -13.11 7.51
C LEU A 96 -29.27 -12.10 8.61
N ALA A 97 -28.94 -10.83 8.41
CA ALA A 97 -29.20 -9.71 9.31
C ALA A 97 -30.15 -8.69 8.65
N PRO A 98 -31.45 -9.01 8.49
CA PRO A 98 -32.37 -8.24 7.65
C PRO A 98 -32.68 -6.84 8.19
N ASN A 99 -32.38 -6.57 9.45
CA ASN A 99 -32.56 -5.25 10.08
C ASN A 99 -31.31 -4.37 10.02
N ALA A 100 -30.19 -4.91 9.54
CA ALA A 100 -28.92 -4.21 9.52
C ALA A 100 -28.86 -3.21 8.35
N VAL A 101 -28.46 -1.98 8.66
CA VAL A 101 -28.18 -0.91 7.68
C VAL A 101 -26.67 -0.84 7.42
N PRO A 102 -26.21 -1.05 6.19
CA PRO A 102 -24.80 -0.86 5.82
C PRO A 102 -24.42 0.63 5.92
N VAL A 103 -23.27 0.90 6.55
CA VAL A 103 -22.73 2.26 6.75
C VAL A 103 -21.39 2.34 6.02
N MET A 104 -21.19 3.36 5.19
CA MET A 104 -20.01 3.47 4.33
C MET A 104 -19.72 4.91 3.88
N SER A 105 -18.52 5.15 3.36
CA SER A 105 -18.20 6.41 2.70
C SER A 105 -18.96 6.57 1.38
N LYS A 106 -19.06 7.80 0.88
CA LYS A 106 -19.70 8.07 -0.44
C LYS A 106 -19.03 7.35 -1.60
N VAL A 107 -17.70 7.17 -1.54
CA VAL A 107 -16.99 6.39 -2.56
C VAL A 107 -17.23 4.90 -2.36
N GLY A 108 -17.29 4.45 -1.10
CA GLY A 108 -17.62 3.08 -0.73
C GLY A 108 -18.99 2.62 -1.26
N GLU A 109 -20.00 3.51 -1.31
CA GLU A 109 -21.30 3.19 -1.92
C GLU A 109 -21.18 2.70 -3.36
N ARG A 110 -20.29 3.31 -4.15
CA ARG A 110 -20.06 2.86 -5.53
C ARG A 110 -19.48 1.45 -5.58
N PHE A 111 -18.56 1.11 -4.68
CA PHE A 111 -17.97 -0.23 -4.62
C PHE A 111 -18.98 -1.24 -4.07
N PHE A 112 -19.72 -0.87 -3.04
CA PHE A 112 -20.83 -1.67 -2.50
C PHE A 112 -21.81 -2.09 -3.60
N ARG A 113 -22.28 -1.15 -4.42
CA ARG A 113 -23.19 -1.42 -5.56
C ARG A 113 -22.59 -2.34 -6.62
N GLY A 114 -21.26 -2.42 -6.72
CA GLY A 114 -20.54 -3.31 -7.65
C GLY A 114 -20.26 -4.70 -7.09
N LEU A 115 -20.31 -4.87 -5.76
CA LEU A 115 -19.92 -6.10 -5.06
C LEU A 115 -21.08 -6.85 -4.40
N VAL A 116 -22.14 -6.12 -4.02
CA VAL A 116 -23.22 -6.65 -3.18
C VAL A 116 -24.57 -6.41 -3.86
N ASP A 117 -25.34 -7.47 -4.03
CA ASP A 117 -26.73 -7.40 -4.48
C ASP A 117 -27.64 -7.05 -3.29
N TYR A 118 -27.99 -5.77 -3.17
CA TYR A 118 -28.74 -5.24 -2.05
C TYR A 118 -29.58 -4.02 -2.43
N ASP A 119 -30.88 -4.10 -2.18
CA ASP A 119 -31.87 -3.04 -2.49
C ASP A 119 -32.34 -2.28 -1.25
N GLY A 120 -31.81 -2.61 -0.07
CA GLY A 120 -32.20 -1.99 1.19
C GLY A 120 -31.61 -0.60 1.40
N GLU A 121 -31.93 -0.02 2.56
CA GLU A 121 -31.41 1.28 3.01
C GLU A 121 -29.89 1.21 3.29
N THR A 122 -29.18 2.29 2.98
CA THR A 122 -27.76 2.46 3.29
C THR A 122 -27.54 3.82 3.98
N LEU A 123 -26.59 3.87 4.90
CA LEU A 123 -26.18 5.12 5.55
C LEU A 123 -24.83 5.58 4.96
N ILE A 124 -24.81 6.75 4.37
CA ILE A 124 -23.63 7.32 3.75
C ILE A 124 -22.97 8.35 4.67
N ILE A 125 -21.67 8.19 4.87
CA ILE A 125 -20.84 9.14 5.60
C ILE A 125 -20.35 10.21 4.63
N GLU A 126 -20.81 11.44 4.82
CA GLU A 126 -20.53 12.56 3.93
C GLU A 126 -19.44 13.50 4.49
N GLU A 127 -19.38 13.66 5.82
CA GLU A 127 -18.47 14.60 6.49
C GLU A 127 -17.60 13.91 7.54
N ASP A 128 -16.39 14.43 7.77
CA ASP A 128 -15.53 13.99 8.86
C ASP A 128 -16.12 14.43 10.21
N GLY A 129 -16.06 13.53 11.20
CA GLY A 129 -16.71 13.74 12.50
C GLY A 129 -18.22 13.50 12.48
N GLN A 130 -18.81 13.00 11.37
CA GLN A 130 -20.20 12.58 11.33
C GLN A 130 -20.44 11.46 12.35
N LYS A 131 -21.58 11.55 13.08
CA LYS A 131 -21.88 10.68 14.20
C LYS A 131 -22.99 9.70 13.88
N LEU A 132 -22.91 8.52 14.48
CA LEU A 132 -23.94 7.48 14.47
C LEU A 132 -24.29 7.09 15.91
N ASP A 133 -25.53 7.33 16.28
CA ASP A 133 -26.09 6.97 17.58
C ASP A 133 -26.39 5.46 17.65
N LEU A 134 -25.73 4.78 18.59
CA LEU A 134 -25.99 3.38 18.94
C LEU A 134 -26.85 3.20 20.21
N GLY A 135 -27.51 4.28 20.69
CA GLY A 135 -28.29 4.30 21.92
C GLY A 135 -27.44 4.72 23.12
N ASN A 136 -26.80 3.77 23.78
CA ASN A 136 -25.87 4.02 24.89
C ASN A 136 -24.47 4.42 24.45
N LEU A 137 -24.12 4.26 23.17
CA LEU A 137 -22.81 4.57 22.57
C LEU A 137 -22.97 5.43 21.30
N GLU A 138 -21.88 6.02 20.83
CA GLU A 138 -21.82 6.79 19.60
C GLU A 138 -20.56 6.41 18.81
N LEU A 139 -20.68 6.30 17.50
CA LEU A 139 -19.54 6.20 16.59
C LEU A 139 -19.34 7.53 15.85
N GLU A 140 -18.08 7.87 15.56
CA GLU A 140 -17.70 8.98 14.70
C GLU A 140 -16.86 8.47 13.52
N PHE A 141 -16.98 9.11 12.35
CA PHE A 141 -16.34 8.64 11.12
C PHE A 141 -15.40 9.69 10.55
N TYR A 142 -14.26 9.21 10.02
CA TYR A 142 -13.24 10.05 9.40
C TYR A 142 -12.81 9.43 8.06
N LYS A 143 -12.96 10.17 6.98
CA LYS A 143 -12.58 9.68 5.64
C LYS A 143 -11.07 9.72 5.48
N THR A 144 -10.49 8.60 5.09
CA THR A 144 -9.05 8.42 4.89
C THR A 144 -8.74 7.90 3.48
N PRO A 145 -9.16 8.64 2.42
CA PRO A 145 -9.11 8.13 1.06
C PRO A 145 -7.68 7.84 0.60
N PHE A 146 -7.53 6.80 -0.23
CA PHE A 146 -6.26 6.29 -0.74
C PHE A 146 -5.35 5.65 0.33
N LEU A 147 -5.98 5.05 1.36
CA LEU A 147 -5.28 4.24 2.35
C LEU A 147 -5.91 2.84 2.51
N HIS A 148 -5.76 1.90 1.51
CA HIS A 148 -4.97 2.22 0.28
C HIS A 148 -5.88 2.47 -0.94
N TRP A 149 -7.19 2.27 -0.86
CA TRP A 149 -8.19 2.57 -1.90
C TRP A 149 -8.92 3.89 -1.62
N PRO A 150 -9.64 4.45 -2.62
CA PRO A 150 -10.28 5.77 -2.47
C PRO A 150 -11.53 5.78 -1.56
N ASP A 151 -12.06 4.62 -1.17
CA ASP A 151 -13.27 4.44 -0.37
C ASP A 151 -13.02 4.43 1.14
N THR A 152 -11.75 4.25 1.55
CA THR A 152 -11.39 4.00 2.95
C THR A 152 -11.82 5.10 3.91
N MET A 153 -12.26 4.70 5.10
CA MET A 153 -12.56 5.56 6.24
C MET A 153 -12.15 4.87 7.54
N CYS A 154 -11.98 5.66 8.60
CA CYS A 154 -11.80 5.17 9.96
C CYS A 154 -13.07 5.40 10.76
N THR A 155 -13.34 4.49 11.69
CA THR A 155 -14.44 4.60 12.65
C THR A 155 -13.88 4.78 14.06
N TRP A 156 -14.33 5.79 14.78
CA TRP A 156 -13.91 6.09 16.14
C TRP A 156 -15.02 5.74 17.14
N LEU A 157 -14.68 5.00 18.20
CA LEU A 157 -15.54 4.75 19.35
C LEU A 157 -14.99 5.52 20.57
N PRO A 158 -15.54 6.68 20.92
CA PRO A 158 -15.04 7.51 22.01
C PRO A 158 -15.04 6.82 23.38
N ALA A 159 -16.07 6.02 23.65
CA ALA A 159 -16.23 5.35 24.95
C ALA A 159 -15.06 4.43 25.29
N ASP A 160 -14.53 3.72 24.30
CA ASP A 160 -13.43 2.76 24.45
C ASP A 160 -12.09 3.34 23.96
N LYS A 161 -12.05 4.60 23.50
CA LYS A 161 -10.89 5.23 22.90
C LYS A 161 -10.25 4.35 21.80
N ALA A 162 -11.08 3.73 20.98
CA ALA A 162 -10.74 2.75 19.97
C ALA A 162 -10.98 3.30 18.56
N LEU A 163 -9.94 3.32 17.73
CA LEU A 163 -10.01 3.71 16.31
C LEU A 163 -9.92 2.46 15.42
N PHE A 164 -10.95 2.21 14.63
CA PHE A 164 -11.00 1.14 13.64
C PHE A 164 -10.48 1.69 12.32
N THR A 165 -9.34 1.20 11.87
CA THR A 165 -8.55 1.82 10.79
C THR A 165 -8.51 1.00 9.52
N CYS A 166 -9.12 -0.21 9.53
CA CYS A 166 -8.93 -1.18 8.46
C CYS A 166 -7.43 -1.38 8.16
N ASP A 167 -6.95 -1.13 6.96
CA ASP A 167 -5.57 -1.40 6.54
C ASP A 167 -4.51 -0.51 7.15
N ILE A 168 -4.88 0.70 7.58
CA ILE A 168 -3.90 1.59 8.20
C ILE A 168 -3.44 0.98 9.53
N PHE A 169 -2.13 0.95 9.75
CA PHE A 169 -1.49 0.29 10.89
C PHE A 169 -1.61 -1.25 10.91
N GLY A 170 -2.09 -1.86 9.82
CA GLY A 170 -2.18 -3.32 9.68
C GLY A 170 -0.86 -4.01 9.36
N CYS A 171 -0.86 -5.34 9.46
CA CYS A 171 0.22 -6.18 8.94
C CYS A 171 -0.24 -7.63 8.72
N HIS A 172 0.44 -8.36 7.84
CA HIS A 172 0.17 -9.79 7.65
C HIS A 172 0.96 -10.62 8.68
N TYR A 173 0.32 -10.82 9.83
CA TYR A 173 0.85 -11.59 10.93
C TYR A 173 -0.30 -12.26 11.69
N ALA A 174 -0.34 -13.59 11.67
CA ALA A 174 -1.39 -14.37 12.32
C ALA A 174 -0.91 -14.93 13.67
N ASP A 175 -1.47 -14.41 14.75
CA ASP A 175 -1.23 -14.93 16.10
C ASP A 175 -2.55 -14.96 16.86
N ASP A 176 -2.84 -16.08 17.51
CA ASP A 176 -4.10 -16.28 18.23
C ASP A 176 -4.19 -15.50 19.55
N ARG A 177 -3.10 -14.88 20.00
CA ARG A 177 -3.08 -13.95 21.15
C ARG A 177 -3.65 -12.59 20.82
N LEU A 178 -3.72 -12.21 19.55
CA LEU A 178 -4.36 -11.06 18.93
C LEU A 178 -3.78 -9.68 19.27
N LEU A 179 -3.34 -9.41 20.49
CA LEU A 179 -2.97 -8.08 20.96
C LEU A 179 -1.47 -7.84 20.80
N SER A 180 -1.07 -6.66 20.36
CA SER A 180 0.32 -6.29 20.09
C SER A 180 1.23 -6.47 21.29
N ASP A 181 0.73 -6.20 22.49
CA ASP A 181 1.44 -6.38 23.76
C ASP A 181 1.60 -7.84 24.21
N ARG A 182 0.98 -8.79 23.49
CA ARG A 182 0.95 -10.22 23.85
C ARG A 182 1.56 -11.15 22.80
N VAL A 183 1.58 -10.72 21.54
CA VAL A 183 2.18 -11.50 20.45
C VAL A 183 3.71 -11.42 20.48
N GLY A 184 4.39 -12.20 19.63
CA GLY A 184 5.83 -12.05 19.42
C GLY A 184 6.18 -10.81 18.63
N ASP A 185 7.48 -10.61 18.38
CA ASP A 185 7.95 -9.52 17.53
C ASP A 185 7.41 -9.69 16.11
N PHE A 186 6.69 -8.69 15.63
CA PHE A 186 6.13 -8.63 14.28
C PHE A 186 6.61 -7.40 13.48
N HIS A 187 7.67 -6.71 13.98
CA HIS A 187 8.20 -5.51 13.36
C HIS A 187 8.53 -5.70 11.87
N GLN A 188 9.11 -6.84 11.50
CA GLN A 188 9.44 -7.14 10.11
C GLN A 188 8.17 -7.25 9.23
N ALA A 189 7.13 -7.94 9.70
CA ALA A 189 5.85 -8.03 8.99
C ALA A 189 5.17 -6.66 8.88
N TYR A 190 5.24 -5.86 9.94
CA TYR A 190 4.67 -4.52 10.02
C TYR A 190 5.35 -3.55 9.05
N LYS A 191 6.69 -3.56 9.02
CA LYS A 191 7.46 -2.74 8.07
C LYS A 191 7.23 -3.18 6.61
N TYR A 192 7.20 -4.47 6.34
CA TYR A 192 6.95 -5.02 5.01
C TYR A 192 5.56 -4.62 4.49
N TYR A 193 4.53 -4.72 5.32
CA TYR A 193 3.17 -4.29 4.97
C TYR A 193 3.13 -2.80 4.63
N PHE A 194 3.74 -1.96 5.46
CA PHE A 194 3.89 -0.53 5.16
C PHE A 194 4.54 -0.29 3.80
N ASP A 195 5.66 -0.95 3.51
CA ASP A 195 6.43 -0.74 2.29
C ASP A 195 5.67 -1.16 1.03
N VAL A 196 4.87 -2.22 1.11
CA VAL A 196 4.16 -2.76 -0.05
C VAL A 196 2.79 -2.10 -0.25
N ILE A 197 2.05 -1.80 0.82
CA ILE A 197 0.66 -1.31 0.75
C ILE A 197 0.58 0.22 0.88
N LEU A 198 1.23 0.80 1.89
CA LEU A 198 0.99 2.20 2.26
C LEU A 198 2.05 3.18 1.75
N ARG A 199 3.26 2.73 1.50
CA ARG A 199 4.36 3.57 1.02
C ARG A 199 4.02 4.42 -0.22
N PRO A 200 3.30 3.94 -1.25
CA PRO A 200 2.91 4.77 -2.39
C PRO A 200 2.03 5.95 -2.00
N PHE A 201 1.39 5.85 -0.86
CA PHE A 201 0.39 6.79 -0.35
C PHE A 201 0.86 7.60 0.87
N LYS A 202 2.17 7.69 1.14
CA LYS A 202 2.77 8.42 2.27
C LYS A 202 2.14 9.81 2.52
N LYS A 203 1.82 10.55 1.47
CA LYS A 203 1.16 11.87 1.57
C LYS A 203 -0.23 11.74 2.20
N HIS A 204 -1.04 10.80 1.71
CA HIS A 204 -2.40 10.57 2.21
C HIS A 204 -2.36 10.03 3.64
N LEU A 205 -1.39 9.18 3.94
CA LEU A 205 -1.17 8.67 5.28
C LEU A 205 -0.90 9.79 6.29
N ARG A 206 0.01 10.73 5.99
CA ARG A 206 0.25 11.89 6.88
C ARG A 206 -1.00 12.74 7.07
N GLN A 207 -1.78 12.97 6.01
CA GLN A 207 -3.05 13.71 6.10
C GLN A 207 -4.06 12.98 6.99
N ALA A 208 -4.18 11.66 6.87
CA ALA A 208 -5.06 10.87 7.74
C ALA A 208 -4.59 10.88 9.20
N MET A 209 -3.28 10.73 9.44
CA MET A 209 -2.72 10.82 10.79
C MET A 209 -2.93 12.20 11.42
N GLU A 210 -2.80 13.28 10.65
CA GLU A 210 -3.12 14.64 11.10
C GLU A 210 -4.61 14.79 11.44
N LEU A 211 -5.48 14.22 10.60
CA LEU A 211 -6.94 14.27 10.76
C LEU A 211 -7.39 13.61 12.06
N VAL A 212 -6.88 12.43 12.39
CA VAL A 212 -7.32 11.66 13.57
C VAL A 212 -6.34 11.75 14.76
N GLY A 213 -5.19 12.38 14.60
CA GLY A 213 -4.16 12.45 15.65
C GLY A 213 -4.53 13.28 16.88
N HIS A 214 -5.60 14.07 16.81
CA HIS A 214 -6.15 14.80 17.96
C HIS A 214 -7.00 13.93 18.90
N LEU A 215 -7.39 12.72 18.48
CA LEU A 215 -8.20 11.80 19.24
C LEU A 215 -7.38 11.17 20.39
N PRO A 216 -7.96 10.97 21.57
CA PRO A 216 -7.27 10.36 22.71
C PRO A 216 -7.18 8.83 22.56
N LEU A 217 -6.38 8.36 21.58
CA LEU A 217 -6.28 6.95 21.22
C LEU A 217 -5.66 6.12 22.34
N GLU A 218 -6.31 5.02 22.69
CA GLU A 218 -5.75 3.96 23.55
C GLU A 218 -5.68 2.62 22.78
N HIS A 219 -6.45 2.46 21.71
CA HIS A 219 -6.47 1.26 20.90
C HIS A 219 -6.61 1.59 19.42
N ILE A 220 -5.90 0.84 18.55
CA ILE A 220 -6.10 0.86 17.10
C ILE A 220 -6.54 -0.54 16.68
N MET A 221 -7.73 -0.63 16.11
CA MET A 221 -8.40 -1.85 15.67
C MET A 221 -8.18 -2.01 14.16
N VAL A 222 -7.09 -2.69 13.82
CA VAL A 222 -6.61 -2.85 12.43
C VAL A 222 -7.39 -3.92 11.66
N GLY A 223 -7.37 -3.87 10.32
CA GLY A 223 -7.98 -4.88 9.45
C GLY A 223 -7.16 -6.18 9.39
N HIS A 224 -5.85 -6.09 9.54
CA HIS A 224 -4.93 -7.23 9.51
C HIS A 224 -3.90 -7.20 10.63
N GLY A 225 -3.54 -8.37 11.13
CA GLY A 225 -2.49 -8.55 12.12
C GLY A 225 -2.93 -8.28 13.56
N PRO A 226 -1.96 -8.12 14.47
CA PRO A 226 -2.22 -7.83 15.89
C PRO A 226 -2.90 -6.48 16.08
N LEU A 227 -3.90 -6.47 16.97
CA LEU A 227 -4.58 -5.23 17.39
C LEU A 227 -3.63 -4.41 18.25
N ILE A 228 -3.43 -3.15 17.93
CA ILE A 228 -2.54 -2.27 18.71
C ILE A 228 -3.28 -1.86 19.99
N HIS A 229 -2.87 -2.45 21.11
CA HIS A 229 -3.63 -2.42 22.36
C HIS A 229 -2.85 -1.73 23.48
N GLY A 230 -3.44 -0.66 24.01
CA GLY A 230 -2.85 0.13 25.08
C GLY A 230 -2.07 1.34 24.55
N LYS A 231 -2.10 2.42 25.34
CA LYS A 231 -1.53 3.72 24.95
C LYS A 231 -0.06 3.67 24.53
N GLN A 232 0.77 2.88 25.22
CA GLN A 232 2.20 2.74 24.91
C GLN A 232 2.41 2.07 23.53
N GLU A 233 1.61 1.05 23.22
CA GLU A 233 1.65 0.39 21.91
C GLU A 233 1.18 1.34 20.81
N VAL A 234 0.10 2.09 21.05
CA VAL A 234 -0.37 3.12 20.11
C VAL A 234 0.72 4.15 19.85
N GLU A 235 1.34 4.71 20.88
CA GLU A 235 2.45 5.68 20.73
C GLU A 235 3.63 5.11 19.95
N HIS A 236 3.99 3.84 20.19
CA HIS A 236 5.09 3.17 19.49
C HIS A 236 4.79 2.96 18.00
N TYR A 237 3.67 2.27 17.66
CA TYR A 237 3.35 1.95 16.27
C TYR A 237 2.93 3.17 15.45
N TRP A 238 2.32 4.16 16.08
CA TRP A 238 2.06 5.47 15.48
C TRP A 238 3.37 6.19 15.12
N GLY A 239 4.32 6.22 16.04
CA GLY A 239 5.63 6.83 15.82
C GLY A 239 6.41 6.20 14.65
N LEU A 240 6.32 4.88 14.48
CA LEU A 240 6.91 4.19 13.32
C LEU A 240 6.27 4.68 12.00
N TYR A 241 4.95 4.83 11.95
CA TYR A 241 4.26 5.34 10.77
C TYR A 241 4.57 6.81 10.49
N GLU A 242 4.70 7.65 11.54
CA GLU A 242 5.19 9.02 11.41
C GLU A 242 6.58 9.06 10.76
N GLU A 243 7.51 8.25 11.26
CA GLU A 243 8.87 8.14 10.73
C GLU A 243 8.87 7.66 9.28
N TRP A 244 8.25 6.52 9.01
CA TRP A 244 8.29 5.88 7.69
C TRP A 244 7.53 6.64 6.62
N SER A 245 6.52 7.41 6.98
CA SER A 245 5.75 8.22 6.04
C SER A 245 6.49 9.47 5.57
N GLN A 246 7.57 9.88 6.24
CA GLN A 246 8.38 11.00 5.78
C GLN A 246 9.00 10.71 4.41
N PRO A 247 9.18 11.75 3.57
CA PRO A 247 9.99 11.62 2.36
C PRO A 247 11.40 11.19 2.72
N LEU A 248 11.95 10.21 2.00
CA LEU A 248 13.35 9.87 2.15
C LEU A 248 14.19 11.08 1.72
N LYS A 249 15.22 11.39 2.52
CA LYS A 249 16.16 12.47 2.22
C LYS A 249 17.48 11.85 1.81
N PRO A 250 18.05 12.28 0.66
CA PRO A 250 19.39 11.88 0.28
C PRO A 250 20.43 12.44 1.26
N GLU A 251 21.58 11.78 1.33
CA GLU A 251 22.76 12.34 1.97
C GLU A 251 23.32 13.48 1.09
N GLY A 252 23.25 14.71 1.59
CA GLY A 252 23.72 15.92 0.89
C GLY A 252 22.62 16.67 0.12
N ASP A 253 23.03 17.82 -0.47
CA ASP A 253 22.10 18.79 -1.07
C ASP A 253 22.02 18.68 -2.63
N LYS A 254 22.77 17.72 -3.23
CA LYS A 254 22.78 17.60 -4.69
C LYS A 254 21.62 16.75 -5.17
N PRO A 255 20.95 17.15 -6.27
CA PRO A 255 19.97 16.32 -6.95
C PRO A 255 20.56 14.96 -7.35
N LEU A 256 19.74 13.90 -7.28
CA LEU A 256 20.19 12.53 -7.48
C LEU A 256 19.74 11.97 -8.84
N CYS A 257 20.70 11.37 -9.53
CA CYS A 257 20.43 10.55 -10.71
C CYS A 257 20.79 9.08 -10.39
N PHE A 258 19.84 8.18 -10.51
CA PHE A 258 20.04 6.75 -10.37
C PHE A 258 19.89 6.04 -11.71
N VAL A 259 20.87 5.21 -12.04
CA VAL A 259 20.87 4.37 -13.25
C VAL A 259 20.70 2.92 -12.85
N PHE A 260 19.60 2.32 -13.28
CA PHE A 260 19.25 0.91 -13.06
C PHE A 260 19.34 0.17 -14.40
N SER A 261 20.20 -0.83 -14.53
CA SER A 261 20.29 -1.56 -15.79
C SER A 261 20.68 -3.02 -15.61
N ALA A 262 20.38 -3.83 -16.63
CA ALA A 262 20.95 -5.14 -16.81
C ALA A 262 21.59 -5.24 -18.21
N SER A 263 22.69 -5.96 -18.33
CA SER A 263 23.37 -6.14 -19.60
C SER A 263 24.12 -7.46 -19.66
N SER A 264 23.80 -8.30 -20.65
CA SER A 264 24.42 -9.61 -20.85
C SER A 264 25.90 -9.52 -21.22
N TYR A 265 26.30 -8.45 -21.93
CA TYR A 265 27.67 -8.26 -22.47
C TYR A 265 28.27 -6.92 -22.07
N GLY A 266 27.67 -6.19 -21.14
CA GLY A 266 28.16 -4.90 -20.63
C GLY A 266 27.95 -3.71 -21.57
N MET A 267 27.35 -3.89 -22.75
CA MET A 267 27.20 -2.80 -23.74
C MET A 267 26.20 -1.76 -23.29
N THR A 268 25.05 -2.19 -22.79
CA THR A 268 24.04 -1.30 -22.17
C THR A 268 24.61 -0.60 -20.94
N HIS A 269 25.40 -1.28 -20.12
CA HIS A 269 26.07 -0.64 -18.96
C HIS A 269 27.01 0.50 -19.39
N ARG A 270 27.70 0.37 -20.54
CA ARG A 270 28.55 1.46 -21.06
C ARG A 270 27.73 2.70 -21.42
N LEU A 271 26.57 2.53 -22.06
CA LEU A 271 25.63 3.63 -22.37
C LEU A 271 25.12 4.32 -21.09
N GLY A 272 24.68 3.52 -20.11
CA GLY A 272 24.19 4.04 -18.82
C GLY A 272 25.28 4.82 -18.06
N LYS A 273 26.53 4.34 -18.08
CA LYS A 273 27.67 5.04 -17.47
C LYS A 273 27.99 6.37 -18.19
N ALA A 274 27.87 6.41 -19.51
CA ALA A 274 28.05 7.64 -20.29
C ALA A 274 26.92 8.65 -20.00
N ALA A 275 25.67 8.20 -19.95
CA ALA A 275 24.52 9.04 -19.57
C ALA A 275 24.66 9.57 -18.12
N ALA A 276 25.09 8.74 -17.19
CA ALA A 276 25.39 9.13 -15.81
C ALA A 276 26.50 10.20 -15.74
N ALA A 277 27.53 10.09 -16.59
CA ALA A 277 28.58 11.11 -16.68
C ALA A 277 28.02 12.45 -17.15
N GLY A 278 27.09 12.44 -18.13
CA GLY A 278 26.41 13.64 -18.59
C GLY A 278 25.52 14.29 -17.49
N ALA A 279 24.75 13.47 -16.76
CA ALA A 279 23.98 13.96 -15.64
C ALA A 279 24.86 14.54 -14.52
N ARG A 280 26.04 13.96 -14.30
CA ARG A 280 27.02 14.50 -13.35
C ARG A 280 27.59 15.84 -13.80
N GLU A 281 27.88 16.02 -15.09
CA GLU A 281 28.31 17.29 -15.67
C GLU A 281 27.25 18.38 -15.47
N ALA A 282 25.98 18.03 -15.60
CA ALA A 282 24.85 18.94 -15.33
C ALA A 282 24.62 19.22 -13.83
N GLY A 283 25.43 18.69 -12.92
CA GLY A 283 25.42 19.00 -11.47
C GLY A 283 24.76 17.97 -10.57
N MET A 284 24.29 16.85 -11.10
CA MET A 284 23.69 15.77 -10.28
C MET A 284 24.73 14.88 -9.61
N GLN A 285 24.42 14.33 -8.47
CA GLN A 285 25.11 13.18 -7.92
C GLN A 285 24.55 11.90 -8.58
N THR A 286 25.43 11.03 -9.09
CA THR A 286 24.99 9.88 -9.89
C THR A 286 25.42 8.55 -9.29
N HIS A 287 24.49 7.60 -9.27
CA HIS A 287 24.73 6.23 -8.84
C HIS A 287 24.33 5.25 -9.94
N PHE A 288 25.11 4.19 -10.10
CA PHE A 288 24.87 3.17 -11.11
C PHE A 288 24.69 1.80 -10.42
N PHE A 289 23.60 1.12 -10.77
CA PHE A 289 23.27 -0.20 -10.23
C PHE A 289 23.03 -1.21 -11.36
N ASP A 290 23.64 -2.38 -11.26
CA ASP A 290 23.13 -3.57 -11.93
C ASP A 290 21.90 -4.05 -11.14
N VAL A 291 20.75 -4.20 -11.80
CA VAL A 291 19.52 -4.62 -11.12
C VAL A 291 19.58 -6.03 -10.57
N ASN A 292 20.51 -6.87 -11.07
CA ASN A 292 20.71 -8.21 -10.56
C ASN A 292 21.37 -8.24 -9.16
N ASP A 293 22.09 -7.18 -8.81
CA ASP A 293 22.84 -7.07 -7.56
C ASP A 293 22.10 -6.21 -6.51
N LEU A 294 20.90 -5.74 -6.84
CA LEU A 294 20.17 -4.77 -6.00
C LEU A 294 18.97 -5.41 -5.32
N GLU A 295 18.97 -5.40 -4.00
CA GLU A 295 17.84 -5.86 -3.20
C GLU A 295 16.57 -5.02 -3.47
N PRO A 296 15.37 -5.65 -3.55
CA PRO A 296 14.12 -4.96 -3.89
C PRO A 296 13.80 -3.73 -3.02
N GLY A 297 13.98 -3.81 -1.72
CA GLY A 297 13.74 -2.69 -0.80
C GLY A 297 14.65 -1.52 -1.08
N ARG A 298 15.94 -1.78 -1.29
CA ARG A 298 16.93 -0.78 -1.65
C ARG A 298 16.62 -0.13 -3.00
N LEU A 299 16.18 -0.90 -3.99
CA LEU A 299 15.79 -0.35 -5.29
C LEU A 299 14.67 0.68 -5.16
N ILE A 300 13.67 0.39 -4.32
CA ILE A 300 12.55 1.31 -4.07
C ILE A 300 13.05 2.56 -3.34
N ASP A 301 13.93 2.42 -2.35
CA ASP A 301 14.51 3.56 -1.59
C ASP A 301 15.29 4.50 -2.51
N GLU A 302 16.18 3.95 -3.34
CA GLU A 302 16.97 4.72 -4.30
C GLU A 302 16.06 5.42 -5.34
N ALA A 303 15.06 4.71 -5.87
CA ALA A 303 14.09 5.29 -6.80
C ALA A 303 13.20 6.37 -6.15
N GLU A 304 12.87 6.25 -4.85
CA GLU A 304 12.14 7.28 -4.10
C GLU A 304 12.98 8.55 -3.93
N MET A 305 14.28 8.43 -3.67
CA MET A 305 15.18 9.58 -3.51
C MET A 305 15.56 10.25 -4.82
N ALA A 306 15.45 9.57 -5.96
CA ALA A 306 15.88 10.06 -7.26
C ALA A 306 15.09 11.29 -7.74
N ASP A 307 15.77 12.25 -8.35
CA ASP A 307 15.19 13.29 -9.20
C ASP A 307 15.16 12.85 -10.66
N LEU A 308 16.17 12.10 -11.08
CA LEU A 308 16.31 11.47 -12.40
C LEU A 308 16.53 9.96 -12.28
N ILE A 309 15.74 9.19 -13.02
CA ILE A 309 15.85 7.72 -13.10
C ILE A 309 16.15 7.32 -14.54
N LEU A 310 17.26 6.61 -14.76
CA LEU A 310 17.62 6.03 -16.05
C LEU A 310 17.50 4.50 -15.96
N VAL A 311 16.73 3.90 -16.87
CA VAL A 311 16.51 2.45 -16.89
C VAL A 311 17.01 1.86 -18.18
N GLY A 312 17.89 0.85 -18.10
CA GLY A 312 18.55 0.25 -19.25
C GLY A 312 18.44 -1.26 -19.34
N SER A 313 18.24 -1.76 -20.58
CA SER A 313 18.23 -3.19 -20.87
C SER A 313 18.79 -3.51 -22.25
N ASP A 314 19.46 -4.65 -22.39
CA ASP A 314 19.62 -5.27 -23.70
C ASP A 314 18.25 -5.70 -24.25
N THR A 315 18.15 -5.82 -25.58
CA THR A 315 16.98 -6.45 -26.21
C THR A 315 17.29 -7.91 -26.51
N ILE A 316 16.57 -8.84 -25.90
CA ILE A 316 16.64 -10.27 -26.17
C ILE A 316 15.22 -10.79 -26.45
N ALA A 317 15.06 -11.55 -27.53
CA ALA A 317 13.77 -12.07 -27.97
C ALA A 317 12.67 -10.99 -28.19
N GLY A 318 13.10 -9.78 -28.62
CA GLY A 318 12.20 -8.65 -28.86
C GLY A 318 11.72 -7.93 -27.58
N ASP A 319 12.36 -8.17 -26.43
CA ASP A 319 11.91 -7.61 -25.16
C ASP A 319 13.09 -7.22 -24.26
N ALA A 320 12.81 -6.50 -23.19
CA ALA A 320 13.76 -6.20 -22.13
C ALA A 320 14.02 -7.46 -21.28
N LEU A 321 15.18 -7.49 -20.63
CA LEU A 321 15.56 -8.58 -19.73
C LEU A 321 14.61 -8.67 -18.52
N ALA A 322 14.26 -9.90 -18.13
CA ALA A 322 13.34 -10.14 -17.01
C ALA A 322 13.74 -9.42 -15.70
N PRO A 323 15.01 -9.32 -15.29
CA PRO A 323 15.39 -8.54 -14.11
C PRO A 323 15.01 -7.07 -14.20
N VAL A 324 15.02 -6.46 -15.39
CA VAL A 324 14.60 -5.07 -15.59
C VAL A 324 13.09 -4.92 -15.45
N TRP A 325 12.30 -5.87 -15.98
CA TRP A 325 10.86 -5.91 -15.77
C TRP A 325 10.49 -6.07 -14.29
N ASN A 326 11.21 -6.92 -13.56
CA ASN A 326 11.03 -7.09 -12.12
C ASN A 326 11.32 -5.79 -11.36
N ALA A 327 12.42 -5.10 -11.71
CA ALA A 327 12.74 -3.79 -11.14
C ALA A 327 11.67 -2.74 -11.46
N LEU A 328 11.19 -2.70 -12.70
CA LEU A 328 10.10 -1.78 -13.10
C LEU A 328 8.78 -2.07 -12.37
N ALA A 329 8.47 -3.33 -12.08
CA ALA A 329 7.29 -3.66 -11.30
C ALA A 329 7.33 -3.00 -9.90
N LEU A 330 8.50 -2.96 -9.27
CA LEU A 330 8.70 -2.31 -7.97
C LEU A 330 8.55 -0.79 -8.03
N PHE A 331 8.71 -0.16 -9.19
CA PHE A 331 8.47 1.29 -9.33
C PHE A 331 6.99 1.67 -9.15
N ALA A 332 6.08 0.70 -9.17
CA ALA A 332 4.70 0.94 -8.73
C ALA A 332 4.64 1.49 -7.30
N LEU A 333 5.57 1.06 -6.43
CA LEU A 333 5.65 1.41 -5.01
C LEU A 333 6.36 2.76 -4.74
N VAL A 334 6.99 3.37 -5.75
CA VAL A 334 7.68 4.66 -5.60
C VAL A 334 6.66 5.79 -5.43
N PRO A 335 6.72 6.60 -4.37
CA PRO A 335 5.83 7.75 -4.20
C PRO A 335 6.22 8.91 -5.14
N GLN A 336 5.27 9.83 -5.39
CA GLN A 336 5.49 11.09 -6.10
C GLN A 336 6.12 10.97 -7.51
N LYS A 337 5.84 9.88 -8.23
CA LYS A 337 6.38 9.60 -9.58
C LYS A 337 6.23 10.76 -10.57
N ARG A 338 5.14 11.52 -10.47
CA ARG A 338 4.85 12.65 -11.38
C ARG A 338 5.83 13.82 -11.28
N SER A 339 6.59 13.93 -10.19
CA SER A 339 7.63 14.96 -10.03
C SER A 339 8.99 14.53 -10.55
N LYS A 340 9.18 13.25 -10.86
CA LYS A 340 10.46 12.66 -11.23
C LYS A 340 10.62 12.57 -12.74
N THR A 341 11.83 12.87 -13.22
CA THR A 341 12.22 12.65 -14.61
C THR A 341 12.76 11.25 -14.80
N ALA A 342 12.46 10.62 -15.92
CA ALA A 342 12.99 9.31 -16.26
C ALA A 342 13.33 9.20 -17.74
N GLY A 343 14.23 8.26 -18.07
CA GLY A 343 14.60 7.94 -19.44
C GLY A 343 14.99 6.47 -19.58
N ALA A 344 14.76 5.92 -20.76
CA ALA A 344 15.08 4.53 -21.08
C ALA A 344 16.21 4.43 -22.09
N PHE A 345 17.06 3.41 -21.96
CA PHE A 345 18.17 3.21 -22.89
C PHE A 345 18.48 1.71 -23.08
N GLY A 346 19.15 1.37 -24.18
CA GLY A 346 19.58 0.00 -24.41
C GLY A 346 20.43 -0.22 -25.64
N SER A 347 21.20 -1.31 -25.60
CA SER A 347 21.89 -1.84 -26.77
C SER A 347 21.14 -3.06 -27.33
N TYR A 348 21.22 -3.26 -28.63
CA TYR A 348 20.53 -4.36 -29.29
C TYR A 348 21.26 -4.85 -30.53
N GLY A 349 21.09 -6.12 -30.87
CA GLY A 349 21.70 -6.70 -32.07
C GLY A 349 20.76 -6.89 -33.25
N TRP A 350 19.45 -6.71 -33.04
CA TRP A 350 18.41 -7.03 -34.03
C TRP A 350 17.41 -5.91 -34.24
N SER A 351 16.49 -5.64 -33.28
CA SER A 351 15.31 -4.76 -33.51
C SER A 351 15.12 -3.67 -32.46
N GLY A 352 15.60 -3.88 -31.20
CA GLY A 352 15.74 -2.81 -30.19
C GLY A 352 14.46 -2.35 -29.50
N GLU A 353 13.55 -3.26 -29.18
CA GLU A 353 12.26 -3.00 -28.57
C GLU A 353 12.35 -2.66 -27.08
N ALA A 354 13.39 -3.13 -26.38
CA ALA A 354 13.51 -3.02 -24.92
C ALA A 354 13.41 -1.57 -24.43
N ALA A 355 14.19 -0.64 -24.97
CA ALA A 355 14.21 0.74 -24.49
C ALA A 355 12.86 1.45 -24.71
N PRO A 356 12.19 1.38 -25.87
CA PRO A 356 10.83 1.91 -26.05
C PRO A 356 9.81 1.28 -25.10
N ALA A 357 9.85 -0.03 -24.88
CA ALA A 357 8.92 -0.73 -23.98
C ALA A 357 9.12 -0.28 -22.51
N ILE A 358 10.36 -0.13 -22.07
CA ILE A 358 10.70 0.43 -20.75
C ILE A 358 10.14 1.86 -20.62
N GLN A 359 10.37 2.71 -21.62
CA GLN A 359 9.86 4.08 -21.59
C GLN A 359 8.35 4.15 -21.49
N GLN A 360 7.65 3.38 -22.30
CA GLN A 360 6.19 3.27 -22.22
C GLN A 360 5.73 2.86 -20.80
N ARG A 361 6.44 1.94 -20.15
CA ARG A 361 6.12 1.54 -18.78
C ARG A 361 6.36 2.66 -17.78
N LEU A 362 7.43 3.43 -17.91
CA LEU A 362 7.70 4.61 -17.08
C LEU A 362 6.60 5.66 -17.24
N GLU A 363 6.13 5.91 -18.46
CA GLU A 363 5.02 6.81 -18.77
C GLU A 363 3.69 6.35 -18.16
N GLN A 364 3.39 5.04 -18.21
CA GLN A 364 2.23 4.45 -17.54
C GLN A 364 2.26 4.71 -16.03
N PHE A 365 3.43 4.65 -15.41
CA PHE A 365 3.64 5.02 -14.00
C PHE A 365 3.61 6.54 -13.76
N LYS A 366 3.48 7.35 -14.81
CA LYS A 366 3.40 8.83 -14.74
C LYS A 366 4.73 9.50 -14.38
N PHE A 367 5.87 8.88 -14.66
CA PHE A 367 7.12 9.60 -14.71
C PHE A 367 7.13 10.60 -15.88
N LYS A 368 7.91 11.67 -15.78
CA LYS A 368 8.17 12.56 -16.90
C LYS A 368 9.26 11.97 -17.79
N THR A 369 9.01 11.76 -19.06
CA THR A 369 9.95 11.20 -20.03
C THR A 369 10.17 12.17 -21.19
N PRO A 370 10.92 13.28 -20.97
CA PRO A 370 11.01 14.39 -21.95
C PRO A 370 11.86 14.08 -23.18
N GLU A 371 12.66 13.01 -23.14
CA GLU A 371 13.56 12.59 -24.24
C GLU A 371 13.11 11.25 -24.82
N GLU A 372 13.39 11.05 -26.10
CA GLU A 372 13.21 9.75 -26.75
C GLU A 372 14.17 8.69 -26.14
N PRO A 373 13.77 7.40 -26.13
CA PRO A 373 14.61 6.35 -25.60
C PRO A 373 15.91 6.19 -26.41
N LEU A 374 17.05 6.14 -25.71
CA LEU A 374 18.35 5.97 -26.35
C LEU A 374 18.57 4.53 -26.79
N ARG A 375 18.82 4.30 -28.08
CA ARG A 375 19.05 2.98 -28.64
C ARG A 375 20.34 2.93 -29.46
N VAL A 376 21.18 1.92 -29.22
CA VAL A 376 22.44 1.74 -29.94
C VAL A 376 22.58 0.30 -30.42
N VAL A 377 23.04 0.13 -31.67
CA VAL A 377 23.28 -1.18 -32.28
C VAL A 377 24.56 -1.80 -31.74
N LEU A 378 24.46 -2.93 -31.09
CA LEU A 378 25.58 -3.72 -30.58
C LEU A 378 26.56 -2.91 -29.70
N ARG A 379 27.87 -2.89 -30.07
CA ARG A 379 28.91 -2.23 -29.30
C ARG A 379 28.88 -0.71 -29.55
N PRO A 380 28.64 0.10 -28.49
CA PRO A 380 28.68 1.55 -28.62
C PRO A 380 30.05 2.04 -29.13
N THR A 381 30.00 2.90 -30.14
CA THR A 381 31.16 3.67 -30.63
C THR A 381 31.44 4.85 -29.71
N GLU A 382 32.52 5.60 -29.93
CA GLU A 382 32.78 6.84 -29.19
C GLU A 382 31.71 7.90 -29.46
N ASP A 383 31.19 7.97 -30.69
CA ASP A 383 30.08 8.88 -31.05
C ASP A 383 28.79 8.50 -30.34
N ASP A 384 28.49 7.20 -30.22
CA ASP A 384 27.33 6.70 -29.46
C ASP A 384 27.44 7.04 -27.96
N LEU A 385 28.64 6.93 -27.40
CA LEU A 385 28.90 7.29 -26.00
C LEU A 385 28.82 8.78 -25.79
N ALA A 386 29.28 9.61 -26.73
CA ALA A 386 29.11 11.05 -26.69
C ALA A 386 27.61 11.45 -26.80
N ALA A 387 26.84 10.77 -27.66
CA ALA A 387 25.38 10.97 -27.75
C ALA A 387 24.65 10.57 -26.45
N ALA A 388 25.05 9.43 -25.83
CA ALA A 388 24.53 9.00 -24.55
C ALA A 388 24.83 10.02 -23.42
N HIS A 389 26.05 10.56 -23.41
CA HIS A 389 26.43 11.61 -22.48
C HIS A 389 25.55 12.86 -22.66
N ALA A 390 25.43 13.36 -23.90
CA ALA A 390 24.60 14.53 -24.20
C ALA A 390 23.12 14.31 -23.86
N TRP A 391 22.59 13.11 -24.08
CA TRP A 391 21.25 12.70 -23.65
C TRP A 391 21.10 12.74 -22.13
N GLY A 392 22.11 12.28 -21.39
CA GLY A 392 22.14 12.38 -19.93
C GLY A 392 22.15 13.83 -19.43
N VAL A 393 22.87 14.74 -20.08
CA VAL A 393 22.86 16.19 -19.78
C VAL A 393 21.42 16.75 -19.93
N ARG A 394 20.78 16.54 -21.09
CA ARG A 394 19.41 17.06 -21.33
C ARG A 394 18.38 16.53 -20.34
N LEU A 395 18.44 15.25 -19.99
CA LEU A 395 17.55 14.69 -18.99
C LEU A 395 17.77 15.29 -17.60
N ALA A 396 19.04 15.51 -17.24
CA ALA A 396 19.36 16.17 -15.97
C ALA A 396 18.86 17.63 -15.94
N GLU A 397 19.05 18.40 -17.01
CA GLU A 397 18.52 19.75 -17.14
C GLU A 397 16.98 19.78 -16.99
N ASN A 398 16.27 18.82 -17.60
CA ASN A 398 14.82 18.66 -17.43
C ASN A 398 14.40 18.26 -16.00
N ALA A 399 15.24 17.55 -15.26
CA ALA A 399 14.97 17.18 -13.88
C ALA A 399 15.22 18.34 -12.90
N LEU A 400 16.14 19.25 -13.24
CA LEU A 400 16.54 20.40 -12.42
C LEU A 400 15.68 21.66 -12.65
N GLY A 401 15.03 21.76 -13.81
CA GLY A 401 14.23 22.92 -14.23
C GLY A 401 12.75 22.76 -14.07
#